data_ca08fb3386979bcb96402a33ec0de5c1
#
_entry.id   ca08fb3386979bcb96402a33ec0de5c1
#
_cell.length_a   1.000
_cell.length_b   1.000
_cell.length_c   1.000
_cell.angle_alpha   90.00
_cell.angle_beta   90.00
_cell.angle_gamma   90.00
#
_symmetry.space_group_name_H-M   'P 1'
#
loop_
_entity.id
_entity.type
_entity.pdbx_description
1 polymer ?
#
loop_
_entity_poly.entity_id
_entity_poly.type
_entity_poly.pdbx_seq_one_letter_code
_entity_poly.pdbx_strand_id
1 'polypeptide(L)'
;MKRGCLLIATLMMAAAVMAEDGSDALGQSDDAPPSTAGGRYYTGLSVFVDASGLWADRVTADFYSGRPENANTINRVLHSNFYGQQIWYNLVNLGLISPSAISSYEQLEVVEYARMYYATSYQIGLGLRYDYNGGWGWLLRFDLGRLEALGAFNISSNNGTGILNNGRQYIRCGIMGKEDRINIDLGLSKIFALTSTLDMEFNVGLNVNNTKVKENIMEVGGSTYSILDIWGGRTPNRNVGSYEYINQGGIGIGGFASALLGYQVKGVGAIKVGYTCYRTTTKLEGYSAMGWSHLVGIRLEMYNFSFI
;
A
#
# COMPACT_ATOMS: atom_id res chain seq x y z
N MET A 1 11.05 -10.28 -6.64
CA MET A 1 10.10 -9.24 -7.06
C MET A 1 10.76 -8.02 -7.72
N LYS A 2 11.92 -7.51 -7.28
CA LYS A 2 12.61 -6.36 -7.94
C LYS A 2 12.94 -6.57 -9.43
N ARG A 3 13.23 -7.81 -9.84
CA ARG A 3 13.55 -8.17 -11.23
C ARG A 3 12.34 -8.14 -12.17
N GLY A 4 11.11 -8.35 -11.66
CA GLY A 4 9.90 -8.35 -12.46
C GLY A 4 9.48 -6.95 -12.95
N CYS A 5 9.60 -5.93 -12.11
CA CYS A 5 9.29 -4.54 -12.52
C CYS A 5 10.25 -4.01 -13.57
N LEU A 6 11.54 -4.35 -13.47
CA LEU A 6 12.54 -3.96 -14.46
C LEU A 6 12.27 -4.64 -15.80
N LEU A 7 11.89 -5.91 -15.78
CA LEU A 7 11.55 -6.68 -16.98
C LEU A 7 10.31 -6.12 -17.70
N ILE A 8 9.28 -5.75 -16.95
CA ILE A 8 8.07 -5.13 -17.50
C ILE A 8 8.39 -3.76 -18.10
N ALA A 9 9.17 -2.91 -17.42
CA ALA A 9 9.59 -1.61 -17.94
C ALA A 9 10.43 -1.76 -19.22
N THR A 10 11.33 -2.75 -19.29
CA THR A 10 12.15 -3.04 -20.47
C THR A 10 11.30 -3.60 -21.61
N LEU A 11 10.34 -4.49 -21.33
CA LEU A 11 9.39 -5.00 -22.33
C LEU A 11 8.50 -3.89 -22.88
N MET A 12 8.08 -2.94 -22.02
CA MET A 12 7.31 -1.76 -22.42
C MET A 12 8.08 -0.86 -23.38
N MET A 13 9.37 -0.59 -23.09
CA MET A 13 10.21 0.19 -24.01
C MET A 13 10.45 -0.54 -25.33
N ALA A 14 10.72 -1.84 -25.31
CA ALA A 14 10.93 -2.63 -26.51
C ALA A 14 9.65 -2.71 -27.38
N ALA A 15 8.48 -2.88 -26.77
CA ALA A 15 7.21 -2.90 -27.50
C ALA A 15 6.86 -1.53 -28.09
N ALA A 16 7.19 -0.43 -27.42
CA ALA A 16 7.00 0.92 -27.94
C ALA A 16 7.88 1.20 -29.17
N VAL A 17 9.14 0.78 -29.13
CA VAL A 17 10.09 0.92 -30.25
C VAL A 17 9.68 0.07 -31.46
N MET A 18 9.26 -1.19 -31.25
CA MET A 18 8.81 -2.06 -32.35
C MET A 18 7.48 -1.62 -33.00
N ALA A 19 6.64 -0.85 -32.27
CA ALA A 19 5.37 -0.36 -32.81
C ALA A 19 5.55 0.88 -33.70
N GLU A 20 6.59 1.65 -33.50
CA GLU A 20 6.93 2.80 -34.39
C GLU A 20 7.41 2.37 -35.78
N ASP A 21 8.19 1.29 -35.86
CA ASP A 21 8.72 0.79 -37.15
C ASP A 21 7.65 0.08 -38.01
N GLY A 22 6.51 -0.33 -37.42
CA GLY A 22 5.46 -1.03 -38.17
C GLY A 22 4.38 -0.14 -38.80
N SER A 23 4.33 1.15 -38.46
CA SER A 23 3.24 2.06 -38.90
C SER A 23 3.47 2.67 -40.29
N ASP A 24 4.71 2.69 -40.79
CA ASP A 24 5.04 3.33 -42.07
C ASP A 24 4.90 2.42 -43.30
N ALA A 25 4.54 1.14 -43.13
CA ALA A 25 4.51 0.16 -44.21
C ALA A 25 3.14 -0.06 -44.88
N LEU A 26 2.08 0.61 -44.44
CA LEU A 26 0.74 0.49 -45.05
C LEU A 26 0.33 1.83 -45.65
N GLY A 27 0.63 2.00 -46.97
CA GLY A 27 0.24 3.16 -47.75
C GLY A 27 -1.27 3.47 -47.62
N GLN A 28 -1.57 4.66 -47.14
CA GLN A 28 -2.90 5.23 -47.17
C GLN A 28 -3.30 5.58 -48.58
N SER A 29 -4.38 4.97 -49.11
CA SER A 29 -5.09 5.47 -50.30
C SER A 29 -6.13 6.50 -49.80
N ASP A 30 -6.01 7.72 -50.31
CA ASP A 30 -6.76 8.92 -49.85
C ASP A 30 -8.24 8.99 -50.27
N ASP A 31 -8.89 7.94 -50.81
CA ASP A 31 -10.23 8.02 -51.37
C ASP A 31 -11.26 7.02 -50.83
N ALA A 32 -11.09 6.50 -49.62
CA ALA A 32 -12.14 5.71 -48.96
C ALA A 32 -12.88 6.55 -47.93
N PRO A 33 -14.27 6.57 -47.93
CA PRO A 33 -15.02 7.16 -46.83
C PRO A 33 -14.56 6.47 -45.53
N PRO A 34 -14.53 7.16 -44.38
CA PRO A 34 -14.07 6.58 -43.13
C PRO A 34 -14.88 5.32 -42.87
N SER A 35 -14.25 4.17 -43.15
CA SER A 35 -14.85 2.88 -42.91
C SER A 35 -14.94 2.73 -41.40
N THR A 36 -16.17 2.74 -40.87
CA THR A 36 -16.53 2.37 -39.49
C THR A 36 -16.19 0.91 -39.17
N ALA A 37 -15.52 0.21 -40.07
CA ALA A 37 -15.00 -1.14 -39.89
C ALA A 37 -13.56 -1.06 -39.38
N GLY A 38 -13.39 -0.97 -38.07
CA GLY A 38 -12.09 -1.18 -37.43
C GLY A 38 -11.42 0.05 -36.85
N GLY A 39 -12.19 0.94 -36.24
CA GLY A 39 -11.63 1.90 -35.28
C GLY A 39 -10.95 1.14 -34.17
N ARG A 40 -9.66 0.84 -34.35
CA ARG A 40 -8.85 0.06 -33.37
C ARG A 40 -8.58 0.83 -32.09
N TYR A 41 -8.90 2.12 -32.08
CA TYR A 41 -8.66 2.98 -30.93
C TYR A 41 -9.89 3.88 -30.74
N TYR A 42 -10.37 3.90 -29.51
CA TYR A 42 -11.31 4.91 -29.08
C TYR A 42 -10.59 6.25 -28.99
N THR A 43 -11.19 7.32 -29.47
CA THR A 43 -10.70 8.68 -29.33
C THR A 43 -11.69 9.47 -28.50
N GLY A 44 -11.25 10.07 -27.42
CA GLY A 44 -12.09 10.86 -26.51
C GLY A 44 -11.92 10.49 -25.05
N LEU A 45 -12.87 10.92 -24.24
CA LEU A 45 -12.86 10.71 -22.79
C LEU A 45 -13.49 9.38 -22.42
N SER A 46 -12.80 8.58 -21.66
CA SER A 46 -13.31 7.39 -20.99
C SER A 46 -13.21 7.53 -19.46
N VAL A 47 -14.15 6.87 -18.78
CA VAL A 47 -14.20 6.77 -17.33
C VAL A 47 -14.01 5.31 -16.95
N PHE A 48 -13.25 5.03 -15.90
CA PHE A 48 -13.04 3.65 -15.46
C PHE A 48 -13.10 3.52 -13.95
N VAL A 49 -13.40 2.30 -13.52
CA VAL A 49 -13.33 1.86 -12.12
C VAL A 49 -12.39 0.67 -12.04
N ASP A 50 -11.48 0.70 -11.06
CA ASP A 50 -10.51 -0.36 -10.78
C ASP A 50 -10.80 -1.05 -9.45
N ALA A 51 -10.60 -2.38 -9.42
CA ALA A 51 -10.53 -3.15 -8.19
C ALA A 51 -9.31 -4.08 -8.24
N SER A 52 -8.46 -4.01 -7.24
CA SER A 52 -7.19 -4.75 -7.25
C SER A 52 -6.78 -5.27 -5.89
N GLY A 53 -6.10 -6.41 -5.88
CA GLY A 53 -5.29 -6.88 -4.76
C GLY A 53 -4.00 -6.06 -4.68
N LEU A 54 -3.59 -5.70 -3.47
CA LEU A 54 -2.44 -4.84 -3.17
C LEU A 54 -1.44 -5.57 -2.30
N TRP A 55 -0.18 -5.59 -2.72
CA TRP A 55 0.97 -6.12 -2.00
C TRP A 55 2.02 -5.02 -1.87
N ALA A 56 2.27 -4.56 -0.64
CA ALA A 56 3.25 -3.52 -0.35
C ALA A 56 4.55 -4.09 0.22
N ASP A 57 5.65 -3.37 0.04
CA ASP A 57 6.98 -3.75 0.54
C ASP A 57 7.05 -3.63 2.07
N ARG A 58 7.83 -4.51 2.68
CA ARG A 58 8.08 -4.54 4.13
C ARG A 58 8.74 -3.25 4.66
N VAL A 59 9.51 -2.56 3.83
CA VAL A 59 10.25 -1.37 4.25
C VAL A 59 9.33 -0.31 4.85
N THR A 60 8.15 -0.11 4.28
CA THR A 60 7.19 0.88 4.80
C THR A 60 6.41 0.37 6.01
N ALA A 61 6.31 -0.95 6.20
CA ALA A 61 5.68 -1.55 7.36
C ALA A 61 6.51 -1.40 8.65
N ASP A 62 7.82 -1.17 8.54
CA ASP A 62 8.73 -1.09 9.70
C ASP A 62 8.42 0.09 10.63
N PHE A 63 7.71 1.09 10.15
CA PHE A 63 7.13 2.16 10.99
C PHE A 63 6.31 1.61 12.17
N TYR A 64 5.61 0.50 11.96
CA TYR A 64 4.71 -0.11 12.96
C TYR A 64 5.42 -1.08 13.90
N SER A 65 6.75 -1.24 13.80
CA SER A 65 7.52 -2.21 14.60
C SER A 65 7.63 -1.86 16.08
N GLY A 66 7.27 -0.63 16.46
CA GLY A 66 7.33 -0.15 17.85
C GLY A 66 8.75 0.09 18.37
N ARG A 67 9.75 0.19 17.48
CA ARG A 67 11.15 0.48 17.82
C ARG A 67 11.32 1.86 18.41
N PRO A 68 12.39 2.10 19.19
CA PRO A 68 12.66 3.39 19.85
C PRO A 68 12.80 4.57 18.89
N GLU A 69 13.30 4.33 17.67
CA GLU A 69 13.49 5.34 16.62
C GLU A 69 12.19 5.77 15.93
N ASN A 70 11.10 5.02 16.11
CA ASN A 70 9.80 5.32 15.53
C ASN A 70 8.98 6.25 16.42
N ALA A 71 8.04 6.99 15.85
CA ALA A 71 7.11 7.83 16.63
C ALA A 71 6.29 7.01 17.63
N ASN A 72 5.88 5.79 17.24
CA ASN A 72 5.13 4.86 18.06
C ASN A 72 6.07 3.81 18.66
N THR A 73 6.31 3.86 19.97
CA THR A 73 7.27 2.95 20.62
C THR A 73 6.60 2.03 21.63
N ILE A 74 6.97 0.75 21.63
CA ILE A 74 6.50 -0.23 22.62
C ILE A 74 6.94 0.19 24.02
N ASN A 75 8.18 0.65 24.20
CA ASN A 75 8.75 1.02 25.49
C ASN A 75 7.95 2.11 26.19
N ARG A 76 7.38 3.08 25.44
CA ARG A 76 6.54 4.12 26.03
C ARG A 76 5.32 3.55 26.75
N VAL A 77 4.73 2.49 26.21
CA VAL A 77 3.55 1.84 26.79
C VAL A 77 3.96 0.90 27.92
N LEU A 78 5.03 0.10 27.74
CA LEU A 78 5.54 -0.81 28.76
C LEU A 78 5.98 -0.07 30.04
N HIS A 79 6.60 1.11 29.90
CA HIS A 79 7.10 1.90 31.02
C HIS A 79 6.13 3.02 31.45
N SER A 80 4.91 3.04 30.95
CA SER A 80 3.91 3.98 31.42
C SER A 80 3.33 3.56 32.79
N ASN A 81 3.12 4.52 33.67
CA ASN A 81 2.55 4.27 35.01
C ASN A 81 1.17 3.59 34.96
N PHE A 82 0.43 3.79 33.88
CA PHE A 82 -0.92 3.23 33.74
C PHE A 82 -0.90 1.90 32.99
N TYR A 83 -0.44 1.89 31.73
CA TYR A 83 -0.47 0.67 30.91
C TYR A 83 0.60 -0.33 31.31
N GLY A 84 1.79 0.12 31.65
CA GLY A 84 2.88 -0.75 32.08
C GLY A 84 2.51 -1.54 33.34
N GLN A 85 1.87 -0.89 34.30
CA GLN A 85 1.38 -1.55 35.50
C GLN A 85 0.29 -2.58 35.19
N GLN A 86 -0.65 -2.25 34.32
CA GLN A 86 -1.70 -3.19 33.88
C GLN A 86 -1.10 -4.40 33.17
N ILE A 87 -0.15 -4.18 32.26
CA ILE A 87 0.55 -5.25 31.53
C ILE A 87 1.25 -6.16 32.51
N TRP A 88 2.00 -5.59 33.46
CA TRP A 88 2.72 -6.35 34.46
C TRP A 88 1.78 -7.22 35.30
N TYR A 89 0.70 -6.64 35.86
CA TYR A 89 -0.31 -7.41 36.61
C TYR A 89 -0.94 -8.53 35.78
N ASN A 90 -1.26 -8.26 34.53
CA ASN A 90 -1.84 -9.25 33.63
C ASN A 90 -0.87 -10.42 33.39
N LEU A 91 0.40 -10.13 33.12
CA LEU A 91 1.43 -11.15 32.92
C LEU A 91 1.69 -11.99 34.17
N VAL A 92 1.65 -11.38 35.36
CA VAL A 92 1.74 -12.08 36.67
C VAL A 92 0.54 -13.01 36.86
N ASN A 93 -0.68 -12.51 36.65
CA ASN A 93 -1.91 -13.28 36.83
C ASN A 93 -1.99 -14.48 35.87
N LEU A 94 -1.43 -14.34 34.66
CA LEU A 94 -1.31 -15.43 33.69
C LEU A 94 -0.16 -16.40 33.99
N GLY A 95 0.65 -16.13 35.05
CA GLY A 95 1.82 -16.96 35.37
C GLY A 95 2.95 -16.86 34.35
N LEU A 96 2.94 -15.85 33.47
CA LEU A 96 3.94 -15.64 32.44
C LEU A 96 5.21 -14.99 33.00
N ILE A 97 5.11 -14.26 34.08
CA ILE A 97 6.22 -13.68 34.85
C ILE A 97 6.04 -13.95 36.35
N SER A 98 7.15 -14.02 37.10
CA SER A 98 7.12 -14.11 38.55
C SER A 98 7.42 -12.75 39.18
N PRO A 99 6.63 -12.30 40.17
CA PRO A 99 6.95 -11.08 40.91
C PRO A 99 8.31 -11.09 41.60
N SER A 100 8.85 -12.28 41.90
CA SER A 100 10.19 -12.41 42.47
C SER A 100 11.32 -12.19 41.46
N ALA A 101 11.04 -12.38 40.17
CA ALA A 101 12.01 -12.20 39.10
C ALA A 101 11.88 -10.82 38.41
N ILE A 102 10.65 -10.36 38.22
CA ILE A 102 10.33 -9.04 37.68
C ILE A 102 9.38 -8.36 38.68
N SER A 103 9.93 -7.53 39.52
CA SER A 103 9.22 -6.93 40.65
C SER A 103 8.35 -5.72 40.28
N SER A 104 8.60 -5.12 39.11
CA SER A 104 7.83 -3.98 38.60
C SER A 104 7.79 -3.95 37.07
N TYR A 105 6.81 -3.20 36.53
CA TYR A 105 6.68 -2.98 35.08
C TYR A 105 7.89 -2.27 34.46
N GLU A 106 8.65 -1.52 35.24
CA GLU A 106 9.87 -0.81 34.79
C GLU A 106 10.98 -1.78 34.34
N GLN A 107 10.91 -3.04 34.78
CA GLN A 107 11.85 -4.10 34.42
C GLN A 107 11.42 -4.90 33.17
N LEU A 108 10.26 -4.57 32.60
CA LEU A 108 9.81 -5.19 31.35
C LEU A 108 10.66 -4.64 30.19
N GLU A 109 11.34 -5.51 29.46
CA GLU A 109 12.23 -5.13 28.36
C GLU A 109 11.83 -5.84 27.07
N VAL A 110 11.83 -5.09 25.97
CA VAL A 110 11.74 -5.68 24.62
C VAL A 110 13.08 -6.22 24.23
N VAL A 111 13.18 -7.53 24.07
CA VAL A 111 14.42 -8.23 23.70
C VAL A 111 14.60 -8.30 22.18
N GLU A 112 13.49 -8.46 21.47
CA GLU A 112 13.48 -8.52 20.02
C GLU A 112 12.28 -7.76 19.48
N TYR A 113 12.55 -6.76 18.64
CA TYR A 113 11.49 -5.99 17.97
C TYR A 113 10.94 -6.72 16.75
N ALA A 114 9.69 -6.43 16.43
CA ALA A 114 8.97 -7.06 15.35
C ALA A 114 9.63 -6.81 13.98
N ARG A 115 9.66 -7.87 13.17
CA ARG A 115 9.85 -7.78 11.71
C ARG A 115 8.48 -7.67 11.07
N MET A 116 8.12 -6.45 10.68
CA MET A 116 6.81 -6.16 10.12
C MET A 116 6.69 -6.62 8.67
N TYR A 117 5.48 -6.99 8.28
CA TYR A 117 5.09 -7.22 6.89
C TYR A 117 3.65 -6.78 6.67
N TYR A 118 3.30 -6.40 5.44
CA TYR A 118 1.92 -6.13 5.10
C TYR A 118 1.20 -7.42 4.73
N ALA A 119 -0.01 -7.59 5.27
CA ALA A 119 -0.95 -8.59 4.77
C ALA A 119 -1.40 -8.22 3.34
N THR A 120 -1.87 -9.20 2.59
CA THR A 120 -2.51 -8.96 1.30
C THR A 120 -3.74 -8.08 1.52
N SER A 121 -3.81 -6.99 0.79
CA SER A 121 -4.84 -5.97 0.91
C SER A 121 -5.55 -5.74 -0.41
N TYR A 122 -6.50 -4.82 -0.43
CA TYR A 122 -7.22 -4.43 -1.64
C TYR A 122 -7.21 -2.92 -1.82
N GLN A 123 -7.39 -2.52 -3.08
CA GLN A 123 -7.47 -1.14 -3.50
C GLN A 123 -8.61 -1.00 -4.50
N ILE A 124 -9.38 0.07 -4.37
CA ILE A 124 -10.45 0.44 -5.28
C ILE A 124 -10.13 1.83 -5.81
N GLY A 125 -10.28 2.00 -7.12
CA GLY A 125 -10.01 3.25 -7.78
C GLY A 125 -11.05 3.64 -8.80
N LEU A 126 -11.02 4.90 -9.13
CA LEU A 126 -11.74 5.46 -10.28
C LEU A 126 -10.79 6.38 -11.04
N GLY A 127 -11.01 6.51 -12.34
CA GLY A 127 -10.15 7.36 -13.14
C GLY A 127 -10.79 7.79 -14.44
N LEU A 128 -10.06 8.69 -15.08
CA LEU A 128 -10.35 9.27 -16.36
C LEU A 128 -9.20 8.99 -17.30
N ARG A 129 -9.49 8.68 -18.55
CA ARG A 129 -8.50 8.62 -19.61
C ARG A 129 -9.02 9.40 -20.81
N TYR A 130 -8.12 10.18 -21.40
CA TYR A 130 -8.38 10.87 -22.64
C TYR A 130 -7.45 10.35 -23.72
N ASP A 131 -8.03 9.71 -24.73
CA ASP A 131 -7.31 9.10 -25.84
C ASP A 131 -7.36 9.98 -27.08
N TYR A 132 -6.22 10.14 -27.74
CA TYR A 132 -6.11 10.76 -29.06
C TYR A 132 -5.69 9.76 -30.12
N ASN A 133 -5.57 10.23 -31.35
CA ASN A 133 -5.22 9.38 -32.46
C ASN A 133 -3.95 8.57 -32.22
N GLY A 134 -3.93 7.34 -32.73
CA GLY A 134 -2.77 6.46 -32.62
C GLY A 134 -2.67 5.72 -31.28
N GLY A 135 -3.72 5.73 -30.44
CA GLY A 135 -3.78 4.96 -29.20
C GLY A 135 -2.93 5.54 -28.05
N TRP A 136 -2.49 6.78 -28.16
CA TRP A 136 -1.90 7.52 -27.05
C TRP A 136 -2.97 8.22 -26.23
N GLY A 137 -2.74 8.39 -24.93
CA GLY A 137 -3.68 9.07 -24.06
C GLY A 137 -3.04 9.59 -22.77
N TRP A 138 -3.81 10.39 -22.04
CA TRP A 138 -3.53 10.80 -20.68
C TRP A 138 -4.40 10.00 -19.72
N LEU A 139 -3.81 9.64 -18.59
CA LEU A 139 -4.46 8.91 -17.51
C LEU A 139 -4.43 9.75 -16.22
N LEU A 140 -5.59 9.92 -15.60
CA LEU A 140 -5.72 10.39 -14.23
C LEU A 140 -6.47 9.33 -13.44
N ARG A 141 -5.88 8.83 -12.35
CA ARG A 141 -6.48 7.81 -11.50
C ARG A 141 -6.40 8.21 -10.03
N PHE A 142 -7.45 7.90 -9.31
CA PHE A 142 -7.59 8.12 -7.88
C PHE A 142 -7.95 6.81 -7.21
N ASP A 143 -7.12 6.34 -6.30
CA ASP A 143 -7.26 5.05 -5.64
C ASP A 143 -7.32 5.19 -4.13
N LEU A 144 -8.12 4.34 -3.50
CA LEU A 144 -8.26 4.19 -2.07
C LEU A 144 -7.89 2.76 -1.66
N GLY A 145 -6.93 2.61 -0.77
CA GLY A 145 -6.49 1.32 -0.26
C GLY A 145 -6.36 1.35 1.25
N ARG A 146 -6.53 0.19 1.86
CA ARG A 146 -6.21 -0.03 3.28
C ARG A 146 -5.16 -1.11 3.39
N LEU A 147 -4.13 -0.87 4.20
CA LEU A 147 -3.05 -1.79 4.47
C LEU A 147 -3.03 -2.15 5.95
N GLU A 148 -2.72 -3.41 6.23
CA GLU A 148 -2.54 -3.95 7.57
C GLU A 148 -1.13 -4.52 7.69
N ALA A 149 -0.32 -3.94 8.59
CA ALA A 149 1.00 -4.39 8.93
C ALA A 149 0.93 -5.31 10.16
N LEU A 150 1.54 -6.48 10.07
CA LEU A 150 1.56 -7.49 11.11
C LEU A 150 2.99 -7.84 11.51
N GLY A 151 3.18 -8.16 12.78
CA GLY A 151 4.46 -8.60 13.31
C GLY A 151 4.35 -9.22 14.69
N ALA A 152 5.47 -9.68 15.22
CA ALA A 152 5.56 -10.17 16.59
C ALA A 152 6.89 -9.70 17.19
N PHE A 153 6.86 -9.37 18.47
CA PHE A 153 8.01 -8.98 19.27
C PHE A 153 8.11 -9.86 20.54
N ASN A 154 9.25 -9.83 21.19
CA ASN A 154 9.48 -10.63 22.37
C ASN A 154 9.83 -9.73 23.58
N ILE A 155 9.15 -9.97 24.69
CA ILE A 155 9.43 -9.35 25.97
C ILE A 155 10.25 -10.35 26.81
N SER A 156 11.24 -9.86 27.57
CA SER A 156 11.99 -10.67 28.51
C SER A 156 11.10 -11.20 29.61
N SER A 157 11.23 -12.49 29.89
CA SER A 157 10.63 -13.14 31.06
C SER A 157 11.74 -13.85 31.81
N ASN A 158 11.95 -13.50 33.07
CA ASN A 158 12.95 -14.19 33.91
C ASN A 158 12.36 -15.41 34.65
N ASN A 159 11.24 -15.96 34.14
CA ASN A 159 10.57 -17.10 34.76
C ASN A 159 10.95 -18.42 34.13
N GLY A 160 11.10 -19.45 34.98
CA GLY A 160 11.38 -20.82 34.61
C GLY A 160 10.31 -21.57 33.79
N THR A 161 9.27 -20.90 33.28
CA THR A 161 8.11 -21.52 32.63
C THR A 161 7.97 -21.25 31.11
N GLY A 162 8.81 -20.43 30.52
CA GLY A 162 8.75 -20.07 29.11
C GLY A 162 9.64 -20.93 28.20
N ILE A 163 9.53 -20.71 26.87
CA ILE A 163 10.36 -21.38 25.87
C ILE A 163 11.81 -20.89 26.03
N LEU A 164 12.72 -21.80 26.36
CA LEU A 164 14.15 -21.51 26.50
C LEU A 164 14.78 -21.34 25.11
N ASN A 165 15.28 -20.14 24.83
CA ASN A 165 16.21 -19.93 23.77
C ASN A 165 17.53 -19.40 24.40
N ASN A 166 18.61 -20.18 24.39
CA ASN A 166 19.86 -19.89 25.05
C ASN A 166 19.76 -19.57 26.56
N GLY A 167 18.86 -20.25 27.30
CA GLY A 167 18.66 -20.03 28.74
C GLY A 167 17.88 -18.77 29.12
N ARG A 168 17.40 -17.98 28.13
CA ARG A 168 16.50 -16.85 28.37
C ARG A 168 15.08 -17.23 27.98
N GLN A 169 14.13 -16.76 28.75
CA GLN A 169 12.71 -16.96 28.48
C GLN A 169 12.11 -15.70 27.88
N TYR A 170 11.26 -15.89 26.89
CA TYR A 170 10.62 -14.81 26.17
C TYR A 170 9.12 -15.01 26.12
N ILE A 171 8.40 -13.92 26.27
CA ILE A 171 6.94 -13.84 26.02
C ILE A 171 6.77 -13.27 24.64
N ARG A 172 6.19 -14.05 23.74
CA ARG A 172 5.88 -13.61 22.38
C ARG A 172 4.61 -12.78 22.39
N CYS A 173 4.69 -11.59 21.83
CA CYS A 173 3.61 -10.61 21.76
C CYS A 173 3.31 -10.24 20.32
N GLY A 174 2.05 -9.95 20.01
CA GLY A 174 1.63 -9.47 18.71
C GLY A 174 1.79 -7.96 18.57
N ILE A 175 2.00 -7.48 17.34
CA ILE A 175 1.94 -6.06 17.00
C ILE A 175 1.27 -5.90 15.65
N MET A 176 0.41 -4.90 15.52
CA MET A 176 -0.36 -4.62 14.31
C MET A 176 -0.45 -3.12 14.06
N GLY A 177 -0.33 -2.74 12.78
CA GLY A 177 -0.58 -1.39 12.31
C GLY A 177 -1.63 -1.38 11.21
N LYS A 178 -2.46 -0.35 11.15
CA LYS A 178 -3.40 -0.12 10.03
C LYS A 178 -3.23 1.27 9.47
N GLU A 179 -3.25 1.37 8.16
CA GLU A 179 -3.19 2.64 7.45
C GLU A 179 -4.19 2.68 6.29
N ASP A 180 -4.75 3.86 6.06
CA ASP A 180 -5.44 4.18 4.82
C ASP A 180 -4.46 4.89 3.89
N ARG A 181 -4.49 4.50 2.61
CA ARG A 181 -3.63 5.06 1.57
C ARG A 181 -4.47 5.58 0.42
N ILE A 182 -4.24 6.84 0.06
CA ILE A 182 -4.84 7.50 -1.10
C ILE A 182 -3.72 7.66 -2.12
N ASN A 183 -3.94 7.19 -3.35
CA ASN A 183 -3.02 7.40 -4.46
C ASN A 183 -3.69 8.26 -5.53
N ILE A 184 -2.94 9.19 -6.08
CA ILE A 184 -3.31 10.00 -7.24
C ILE A 184 -2.23 9.76 -8.30
N ASP A 185 -2.62 9.20 -9.43
CA ASP A 185 -1.74 8.88 -10.53
C ASP A 185 -2.04 9.79 -11.72
N LEU A 186 -1.00 10.39 -12.26
CA LEU A 186 -1.04 11.13 -13.52
C LEU A 186 -0.01 10.52 -14.48
N GLY A 187 -0.45 10.08 -15.64
CA GLY A 187 0.43 9.36 -16.55
C GLY A 187 0.05 9.45 -18.02
N LEU A 188 0.93 8.87 -18.82
CA LEU A 188 0.71 8.61 -20.24
C LEU A 188 0.25 7.17 -20.41
N SER A 189 -0.68 6.99 -21.34
CA SER A 189 -1.22 5.70 -21.73
C SER A 189 -0.90 5.42 -23.21
N LYS A 190 -0.58 4.17 -23.51
CA LYS A 190 -0.46 3.68 -24.90
C LYS A 190 -1.23 2.38 -25.03
N ILE A 191 -2.16 2.35 -26.01
CA ILE A 191 -2.92 1.16 -26.37
C ILE A 191 -2.37 0.57 -27.64
N PHE A 192 -2.28 -0.76 -27.67
CA PHE A 192 -1.94 -1.57 -28.83
C PHE A 192 -3.10 -2.51 -29.12
N ALA A 193 -3.75 -2.35 -30.26
CA ALA A 193 -4.81 -3.27 -30.71
C ALA A 193 -4.17 -4.58 -31.16
N LEU A 194 -4.42 -5.68 -30.45
CA LEU A 194 -3.96 -7.02 -30.79
C LEU A 194 -4.89 -7.68 -31.82
N THR A 195 -6.21 -7.51 -31.59
CA THR A 195 -7.26 -7.98 -32.52
C THR A 195 -8.35 -6.92 -32.59
N SER A 196 -9.47 -7.22 -33.23
CA SER A 196 -10.66 -6.36 -33.24
C SER A 196 -11.34 -6.21 -31.87
N THR A 197 -11.06 -7.13 -30.95
CA THR A 197 -11.69 -7.20 -29.62
C THR A 197 -10.72 -7.21 -28.45
N LEU A 198 -9.44 -7.45 -28.73
CA LEU A 198 -8.40 -7.51 -27.70
C LEU A 198 -7.41 -6.37 -27.90
N ASP A 199 -7.05 -5.72 -26.82
CA ASP A 199 -6.01 -4.72 -26.75
C ASP A 199 -5.06 -4.98 -25.58
N MET A 200 -3.90 -4.32 -25.65
CA MET A 200 -2.94 -4.24 -24.57
C MET A 200 -2.68 -2.77 -24.28
N GLU A 201 -2.82 -2.37 -23.03
CA GLU A 201 -2.61 -1.01 -22.55
C GLU A 201 -1.39 -0.95 -21.65
N PHE A 202 -0.53 0.02 -21.89
CA PHE A 202 0.60 0.34 -21.03
C PHE A 202 0.44 1.77 -20.51
N ASN A 203 0.66 1.94 -19.20
CA ASN A 203 0.64 3.24 -18.56
C ASN A 203 1.93 3.45 -17.78
N VAL A 204 2.42 4.68 -17.81
CA VAL A 204 3.56 5.11 -16.99
C VAL A 204 3.34 6.55 -16.55
N GLY A 205 3.72 6.85 -15.32
CA GLY A 205 3.50 8.20 -14.82
C GLY A 205 3.99 8.44 -13.40
N LEU A 206 3.53 9.56 -12.86
CA LEU A 206 3.82 10.02 -11.51
C LEU A 206 2.70 9.61 -10.57
N ASN A 207 3.09 9.30 -9.34
CA ASN A 207 2.18 9.02 -8.24
C ASN A 207 2.41 10.01 -7.10
N VAL A 208 1.34 10.56 -6.58
CA VAL A 208 1.31 11.26 -5.29
C VAL A 208 0.45 10.43 -4.36
N ASN A 209 0.99 10.06 -3.21
CA ASN A 209 0.24 9.29 -2.22
C ASN A 209 0.11 10.05 -0.90
N ASN A 210 -1.01 9.84 -0.23
CA ASN A 210 -1.23 10.28 1.14
C ASN A 210 -1.51 9.04 1.99
N THR A 211 -0.65 8.82 2.98
CA THR A 211 -0.78 7.71 3.92
C THR A 211 -1.19 8.26 5.28
N LYS A 212 -2.21 7.65 5.89
CA LYS A 212 -2.72 8.02 7.21
C LYS A 212 -2.76 6.80 8.10
N VAL A 213 -2.03 6.85 9.22
CA VAL A 213 -2.07 5.82 10.26
C VAL A 213 -3.45 5.83 10.93
N LYS A 214 -4.08 4.66 11.05
CA LYS A 214 -5.36 4.47 11.74
C LYS A 214 -5.18 3.82 13.09
N GLU A 215 -4.35 2.79 13.14
CA GLU A 215 -4.09 2.01 14.35
C GLU A 215 -2.62 1.62 14.40
N ASN A 216 -2.07 1.60 15.59
CA ASN A 216 -0.85 0.89 15.91
C ASN A 216 -1.02 0.32 17.32
N ILE A 217 -1.20 -0.99 17.41
CA ILE A 217 -1.56 -1.70 18.63
C ILE A 217 -0.61 -2.86 18.88
N MET A 218 -0.39 -3.16 20.13
CA MET A 218 0.29 -4.37 20.57
C MET A 218 -0.64 -5.25 21.41
N GLU A 219 -0.45 -6.54 21.34
CA GLU A 219 -1.15 -7.54 22.14
C GLU A 219 -0.16 -8.19 23.10
N VAL A 220 -0.42 -8.08 24.39
CA VAL A 220 0.41 -8.62 25.46
C VAL A 220 -0.48 -9.33 26.47
N GLY A 221 -0.22 -10.63 26.71
CA GLY A 221 -1.00 -11.42 27.66
C GLY A 221 -2.50 -11.47 27.32
N GLY A 222 -2.87 -11.51 26.03
CA GLY A 222 -4.24 -11.54 25.55
C GLY A 222 -4.99 -10.20 25.66
N SER A 223 -4.33 -9.14 26.07
CA SER A 223 -4.90 -7.77 26.12
C SER A 223 -4.26 -6.88 25.07
N THR A 224 -5.05 -5.98 24.49
CA THR A 224 -4.63 -5.09 23.41
C THR A 224 -4.37 -3.67 23.94
N TYR A 225 -3.25 -3.09 23.55
CA TYR A 225 -2.82 -1.75 23.97
C TYR A 225 -2.45 -0.93 22.74
N SER A 226 -2.93 0.32 22.68
CA SER A 226 -2.52 1.26 21.63
C SER A 226 -1.13 1.80 21.93
N ILE A 227 -0.23 1.69 20.94
CA ILE A 227 1.10 2.33 20.99
C ILE A 227 1.16 3.59 20.15
N LEU A 228 0.02 3.98 19.54
CA LEU A 228 -0.08 5.18 18.73
C LEU A 228 0.24 6.42 19.56
N ASP A 229 1.26 7.17 19.19
CA ASP A 229 1.65 8.40 19.88
C ASP A 229 0.86 9.59 19.35
N ILE A 230 -0.26 9.86 20.04
CA ILE A 230 -1.13 10.99 19.72
C ILE A 230 -0.61 12.32 20.30
N TRP A 231 0.39 12.26 21.16
CA TRP A 231 0.85 13.40 21.94
C TRP A 231 2.26 13.87 21.56
N GLY A 232 2.88 13.24 20.55
CA GLY A 232 4.25 13.56 20.12
C GLY A 232 5.27 13.42 21.27
N GLY A 233 5.15 12.37 22.08
CA GLY A 233 6.01 12.13 23.27
C GLY A 233 5.64 12.96 24.49
N ARG A 234 4.55 13.72 24.45
CA ARG A 234 4.06 14.48 25.62
C ARG A 234 3.14 13.63 26.47
N THR A 235 3.24 13.76 27.79
CA THR A 235 2.29 13.13 28.72
C THR A 235 0.90 13.72 28.52
N PRO A 236 -0.15 12.88 28.38
CA PRO A 236 -1.52 13.39 28.21
C PRO A 236 -1.91 14.30 29.37
N ASN A 237 -2.25 15.55 29.06
CA ASN A 237 -2.86 16.41 30.06
C ASN A 237 -4.33 16.00 30.20
N ARG A 238 -4.69 15.32 31.28
CA ARG A 238 -6.02 14.77 31.56
C ARG A 238 -7.17 15.79 31.53
N ASN A 239 -6.85 17.08 31.45
CA ASN A 239 -7.84 18.16 31.55
C ASN A 239 -8.33 18.68 30.19
N VAL A 240 -7.83 18.16 29.08
CA VAL A 240 -8.29 18.58 27.76
C VAL A 240 -9.18 17.49 27.19
N GLY A 241 -10.47 17.62 27.38
CA GLY A 241 -11.49 16.73 26.82
C GLY A 241 -11.71 16.85 25.31
N SER A 242 -10.70 17.23 24.57
CA SER A 242 -10.73 17.27 23.12
C SER A 242 -10.10 15.97 22.58
N TYR A 243 -10.88 15.19 21.87
CA TYR A 243 -10.37 14.15 20.99
C TYR A 243 -9.59 14.83 19.85
N GLU A 244 -8.32 15.11 20.07
CA GLU A 244 -7.45 15.54 18.98
C GLU A 244 -7.36 14.39 17.97
N TYR A 245 -7.70 14.69 16.73
CA TYR A 245 -7.56 13.73 15.64
C TYR A 245 -6.09 13.34 15.49
N ILE A 246 -5.82 12.07 15.73
CA ILE A 246 -4.51 11.48 15.50
C ILE A 246 -4.20 11.61 14.01
N ASN A 247 -3.28 12.48 13.67
CA ASN A 247 -2.90 12.69 12.28
C ASN A 247 -1.44 12.29 12.06
N GLN A 248 -1.13 11.03 12.31
CA GLN A 248 0.15 10.48 11.91
C GLN A 248 0.05 10.05 10.45
N GLY A 249 0.52 10.90 9.56
CA GLY A 249 0.46 10.64 8.14
C GLY A 249 1.36 11.59 7.38
N GLY A 250 1.43 11.40 6.06
CA GLY A 250 2.21 12.27 5.21
C GLY A 250 2.00 12.02 3.73
N ILE A 251 2.49 12.97 2.95
CA ILE A 251 2.41 12.94 1.49
C ILE A 251 3.73 12.39 0.95
N GLY A 252 3.66 11.32 0.18
CA GLY A 252 4.75 10.73 -0.57
C GLY A 252 4.58 10.97 -2.06
N ILE A 253 5.68 10.81 -2.78
CA ILE A 253 5.73 10.91 -4.23
C ILE A 253 6.48 9.72 -4.81
N GLY A 254 6.21 9.42 -6.08
CA GLY A 254 6.90 8.38 -6.81
C GLY A 254 6.43 8.24 -8.23
N GLY A 255 6.60 7.05 -8.79
CA GLY A 255 6.15 6.72 -10.13
C GLY A 255 5.43 5.37 -10.15
N PHE A 256 4.70 5.15 -11.21
CA PHE A 256 4.05 3.88 -11.50
C PHE A 256 4.25 3.45 -12.94
N ALA A 257 4.10 2.15 -13.16
CA ALA A 257 3.99 1.56 -14.48
C ALA A 257 2.95 0.45 -14.43
N SER A 258 2.11 0.34 -15.45
CA SER A 258 1.10 -0.72 -15.56
C SER A 258 1.01 -1.32 -16.94
N ALA A 259 0.59 -2.58 -16.98
CA ALA A 259 0.25 -3.31 -18.20
C ALA A 259 -1.09 -4.00 -18.00
N LEU A 260 -2.02 -3.78 -18.91
CA LEU A 260 -3.37 -4.33 -18.88
C LEU A 260 -3.69 -5.00 -20.21
N LEU A 261 -4.35 -6.15 -20.14
CA LEU A 261 -4.95 -6.83 -21.28
C LEU A 261 -6.45 -6.55 -21.26
N GLY A 262 -6.98 -5.97 -22.33
CA GLY A 262 -8.34 -5.51 -22.45
C GLY A 262 -9.16 -6.35 -23.42
N TYR A 263 -10.42 -6.58 -23.07
CA TYR A 263 -11.45 -7.10 -23.95
C TYR A 263 -12.47 -6.00 -24.21
N GLN A 264 -12.59 -5.62 -25.48
CA GLN A 264 -13.53 -4.57 -25.93
C GLN A 264 -14.95 -5.11 -26.02
N VAL A 265 -15.86 -4.44 -25.31
CA VAL A 265 -17.30 -4.68 -25.37
C VAL A 265 -17.92 -3.64 -26.30
N LYS A 266 -18.35 -4.08 -27.46
CA LYS A 266 -18.83 -3.19 -28.55
C LYS A 266 -19.91 -2.22 -28.05
N GLY A 267 -19.67 -0.93 -28.24
CA GLY A 267 -20.63 0.15 -27.94
C GLY A 267 -20.73 0.52 -26.45
N VAL A 268 -20.01 -0.17 -25.55
CA VAL A 268 -20.09 0.05 -24.10
C VAL A 268 -18.74 0.52 -23.52
N GLY A 269 -17.67 -0.23 -23.78
CA GLY A 269 -16.38 0.03 -23.16
C GLY A 269 -15.47 -1.18 -23.21
N ALA A 270 -14.62 -1.35 -22.17
CA ALA A 270 -13.72 -2.48 -22.08
C ALA A 270 -13.66 -3.06 -20.65
N ILE A 271 -13.37 -4.35 -20.58
CA ILE A 271 -12.99 -5.04 -19.35
C ILE A 271 -11.50 -5.35 -19.47
N LYS A 272 -10.70 -4.87 -18.53
CA LYS A 272 -9.25 -5.04 -18.58
C LYS A 272 -8.76 -5.74 -17.31
N VAL A 273 -7.82 -6.65 -17.47
CA VAL A 273 -7.10 -7.30 -16.36
C VAL A 273 -5.65 -6.87 -16.44
N GLY A 274 -5.05 -6.50 -15.33
CA GLY A 274 -3.70 -6.00 -15.40
C GLY A 274 -2.91 -6.04 -14.10
N TYR A 275 -1.66 -5.63 -14.28
CA TYR A 275 -0.68 -5.49 -13.23
C TYR A 275 -0.16 -4.05 -13.20
N THR A 276 -0.09 -3.50 -11.99
CA THR A 276 0.52 -2.18 -11.75
C THR A 276 1.63 -2.32 -10.71
N CYS A 277 2.73 -1.63 -10.97
CA CYS A 277 3.87 -1.56 -10.08
C CYS A 277 4.12 -0.11 -9.72
N TYR A 278 4.27 0.17 -8.43
CA TYR A 278 4.64 1.47 -7.90
C TYR A 278 6.04 1.44 -7.31
N ARG A 279 6.75 2.54 -7.48
CA ARG A 279 7.95 2.86 -6.71
C ARG A 279 7.74 4.23 -6.06
N THR A 280 7.33 4.24 -4.80
CA THR A 280 6.88 5.47 -4.13
C THR A 280 7.52 5.64 -2.76
N THR A 281 7.66 6.88 -2.35
CA THR A 281 8.01 7.23 -0.98
C THR A 281 6.74 7.24 -0.13
N THR A 282 6.76 6.53 0.98
CA THR A 282 5.75 6.64 2.03
C THR A 282 6.34 7.52 3.13
N LYS A 283 5.64 8.61 3.44
CA LYS A 283 6.02 9.51 4.54
C LYS A 283 5.00 9.37 5.67
N LEU A 284 5.51 9.15 6.86
CA LEU A 284 4.77 9.12 8.11
C LEU A 284 5.51 10.00 9.11
N GLU A 285 4.92 10.27 10.26
CA GLU A 285 5.55 11.10 11.28
C GLU A 285 6.91 10.52 11.71
N GLY A 286 7.98 11.32 11.52
CA GLY A 286 9.34 10.89 11.84
C GLY A 286 9.90 9.76 10.98
N TYR A 287 9.17 9.28 9.96
CA TYR A 287 9.57 8.13 9.15
C TYR A 287 9.35 8.40 7.65
N SER A 288 10.35 8.07 6.85
CA SER A 288 10.27 8.16 5.40
C SER A 288 10.99 6.98 4.76
N ALA A 289 10.29 6.23 3.94
CA ALA A 289 10.85 5.08 3.25
C ALA A 289 10.34 4.99 1.81
N MET A 290 11.23 4.60 0.90
CA MET A 290 10.88 4.31 -0.48
C MET A 290 10.68 2.80 -0.67
N GLY A 291 9.48 2.40 -1.02
CA GLY A 291 9.09 1.01 -1.18
C GLY A 291 8.52 0.69 -2.56
N TRP A 292 8.36 -0.60 -2.82
CA TRP A 292 7.64 -1.13 -3.96
C TRP A 292 6.24 -1.53 -3.52
N SER A 293 5.25 -1.31 -4.40
CA SER A 293 3.91 -1.89 -4.25
C SER A 293 3.48 -2.49 -5.57
N HIS A 294 2.73 -3.58 -5.49
CA HIS A 294 2.31 -4.37 -6.63
C HIS A 294 0.80 -4.57 -6.56
N LEU A 295 0.12 -4.37 -7.67
CA LEU A 295 -1.31 -4.58 -7.79
C LEU A 295 -1.60 -5.53 -8.94
N VAL A 296 -2.57 -6.40 -8.73
CA VAL A 296 -3.20 -7.19 -9.77
C VAL A 296 -4.70 -6.97 -9.65
N GLY A 297 -5.35 -6.59 -10.74
CA GLY A 297 -6.76 -6.24 -10.65
C GLY A 297 -7.49 -6.21 -11.97
N ILE A 298 -8.73 -5.78 -11.87
CA ILE A 298 -9.68 -5.66 -12.97
C ILE A 298 -10.07 -4.20 -13.09
N ARG A 299 -10.14 -3.70 -14.32
CA ARG A 299 -10.65 -2.38 -14.70
C ARG A 299 -11.88 -2.55 -15.55
N LEU A 300 -12.93 -1.83 -15.23
CA LEU A 300 -14.12 -1.63 -16.05
C LEU A 300 -14.06 -0.22 -16.62
N GLU A 301 -14.00 -0.10 -17.93
CA GLU A 301 -13.88 1.16 -18.63
C GLU A 301 -15.10 1.41 -19.51
N MET A 302 -15.64 2.63 -19.46
CA MET A 302 -16.80 3.07 -20.23
C MET A 302 -16.40 4.20 -21.17
N TYR A 303 -16.84 4.09 -22.42
CA TYR A 303 -16.63 5.08 -23.46
C TYR A 303 -17.84 5.97 -23.65
N ASN A 304 -17.65 7.11 -24.30
CA ASN A 304 -18.75 8.03 -24.67
C ASN A 304 -19.57 8.53 -23.47
N PHE A 305 -18.91 8.89 -22.40
CA PHE A 305 -19.57 9.50 -21.27
C PHE A 305 -20.02 10.92 -21.66
N SER A 306 -21.28 11.09 -22.07
CA SER A 306 -21.92 12.40 -22.18
C SER A 306 -22.50 12.75 -20.81
N PHE A 307 -21.97 13.77 -20.16
CA PHE A 307 -22.65 14.38 -19.04
C PHE A 307 -23.95 15.01 -19.57
N ILE A 308 -25.10 14.46 -19.17
CA ILE A 308 -26.43 15.05 -19.44
C ILE A 308 -26.60 16.28 -18.56
#